data_21d74637b29c5412c33504c5db2479c7
#
_entry.id   21d74637b29c5412c33504c5db2479c7
#
_cell.length_a   1.000
_cell.length_b   1.000
_cell.length_c   1.000
_cell.angle_alpha   90.00
_cell.angle_beta   90.00
_cell.angle_gamma   90.00
#
_symmetry.space_group_name_H-M   'P 1'
#
loop_
_entity.id
_entity.type
_entity.pdbx_description
1 polymer ?
#
loop_
_entity_poly.entity_id
_entity_poly.type
_entity_poly.pdbx_seq_one_letter_code
_entity_poly.pdbx_strand_id
1 'polypeptide(L)'
;QQLVGDDNKEHFRELFTPNFFDLIIVDECHRGSVKEESRWRKILEYFSSATQIGMTATPKETKYISNLSYFGDPVYMYSLREGIEDGFLAPFKVINIMTDIGDGWRPRKGQKDIYGQEIEDRIYTNSDYDYNIIIEDRIYQVASEITRYLKSTDRMAKTIVFCATEDAAERMRQALVNLNSDMVKENPDYVVRITGSDDYGKKKLDYFISVSAPYPVIATTSKLLSTGADCKMTKLIVLDDMIGSMTEFKQIIGRGTRLREKEGKTHFVVMDFRNVSRLFADPDWDGPIVVDPGFTPGGHILPPGGGDPVDPPTPPTPPTVKPVVGRDGCKVEIIHKTVSVYDANGKLLRQESITDYTKENIRGEYASLDNFIRQWSKEEKKEKIREMLLERGIDLELMKTDQDMADVDDFDFICHVAFNKRPLTRKERANNVKKRDFFSKYSGVAREVLEVLLDKYMNTGIYEIEKTEILKLDPFLKLGKPAKIAGYFGGKDGYIKAVKELEKAIYTDEAV
;
A
#
# COMPACT_ATOMS: atom_id res chain seq x y z
N GLN A 1 5.26 -25.69 23.12
CA GLN A 1 6.53 -26.29 22.65
C GLN A 1 7.45 -26.72 23.80
N GLN A 2 7.52 -25.97 24.90
CA GLN A 2 8.38 -26.34 26.04
C GLN A 2 7.90 -27.58 26.82
N LEU A 3 6.62 -27.94 26.72
CA LEU A 3 6.01 -29.07 27.42
C LEU A 3 6.11 -30.39 26.63
N VAL A 4 6.44 -30.32 25.36
CA VAL A 4 6.66 -31.48 24.49
C VAL A 4 8.00 -31.30 23.82
N GLY A 5 8.99 -32.08 24.20
CA GLY A 5 10.34 -32.02 23.62
C GLY A 5 10.36 -32.48 22.16
N ASP A 6 11.45 -32.11 21.44
CA ASP A 6 11.71 -32.56 20.06
C ASP A 6 11.84 -34.09 19.93
N ASP A 7 12.09 -34.77 21.03
CA ASP A 7 12.23 -36.23 21.14
C ASP A 7 10.89 -36.99 21.33
N ASN A 8 9.78 -36.30 21.19
CA ASN A 8 8.41 -36.85 21.39
C ASN A 8 8.12 -37.36 22.86
N LYS A 9 8.94 -36.96 23.81
CA LYS A 9 8.67 -37.28 25.21
C LYS A 9 7.61 -36.34 25.79
N GLU A 10 6.68 -36.91 26.56
CA GLU A 10 5.61 -36.17 27.22
C GLU A 10 6.10 -35.55 28.53
N HIS A 11 7.08 -34.64 28.48
CA HIS A 11 7.70 -33.99 29.63
C HIS A 11 6.72 -33.33 30.60
N PHE A 12 5.54 -32.96 30.13
CA PHE A 12 4.53 -32.39 31.00
C PHE A 12 4.07 -33.35 32.10
N ARG A 13 4.08 -34.67 31.84
CA ARG A 13 3.72 -35.70 32.84
C ARG A 13 4.77 -35.85 33.93
N GLU A 14 6.04 -35.57 33.62
CA GLU A 14 7.14 -35.64 34.58
C GLU A 14 7.21 -34.37 35.46
N LEU A 15 6.75 -33.23 34.89
CA LEU A 15 6.84 -31.92 35.54
C LEU A 15 5.62 -31.56 36.38
N PHE A 16 4.42 -32.02 35.99
CA PHE A 16 3.17 -31.61 36.61
C PHE A 16 2.23 -32.77 36.84
N THR A 17 1.49 -32.70 37.96
CA THR A 17 0.37 -33.61 38.22
C THR A 17 -0.85 -33.27 37.38
N PRO A 18 -1.78 -34.20 37.08
CA PRO A 18 -2.96 -33.93 36.28
C PRO A 18 -3.82 -32.75 36.76
N ASN A 19 -3.83 -32.51 38.07
CA ASN A 19 -4.64 -31.46 38.71
C ASN A 19 -3.83 -30.20 39.05
N PHE A 20 -2.71 -29.97 38.36
CA PHE A 20 -1.82 -28.87 38.69
C PHE A 20 -2.37 -27.51 38.24
N PHE A 21 -3.09 -27.48 37.12
CA PHE A 21 -3.64 -26.26 36.56
C PHE A 21 -5.15 -26.19 36.79
N ASP A 22 -5.66 -25.02 37.19
CA ASP A 22 -7.09 -24.71 37.30
C ASP A 22 -7.66 -24.16 35.99
N LEU A 23 -6.84 -23.43 35.20
CA LEU A 23 -7.20 -22.80 33.95
C LEU A 23 -6.10 -22.98 32.90
N ILE A 24 -6.48 -23.39 31.71
CA ILE A 24 -5.62 -23.45 30.53
C ILE A 24 -6.22 -22.61 29.42
N ILE A 25 -5.46 -21.65 28.92
CA ILE A 25 -5.85 -20.83 27.78
C ILE A 25 -4.98 -21.22 26.58
N VAL A 26 -5.60 -21.62 25.50
CA VAL A 26 -4.94 -21.97 24.23
C VAL A 26 -5.17 -20.84 23.24
N ASP A 27 -4.15 -20.04 23.03
CA ASP A 27 -4.18 -19.01 21.99
C ASP A 27 -3.88 -19.61 20.62
N GLU A 28 -4.45 -19.04 19.57
CA GLU A 28 -4.35 -19.54 18.19
C GLU A 28 -4.69 -21.04 18.09
N CYS A 29 -5.75 -21.47 18.75
CA CYS A 29 -6.13 -22.87 18.88
C CYS A 29 -6.46 -23.56 17.54
N HIS A 30 -6.56 -22.80 16.44
CA HIS A 30 -6.70 -23.30 15.07
C HIS A 30 -5.38 -23.82 14.47
N ARG A 31 -4.20 -23.53 15.10
CA ARG A 31 -2.89 -23.92 14.56
C ARG A 31 -2.58 -25.39 14.85
N GLY A 32 -2.00 -26.02 13.86
CA GLY A 32 -1.39 -27.34 13.97
C GLY A 32 -1.67 -28.24 12.77
N SER A 33 -0.71 -29.07 12.38
CA SER A 33 -0.92 -30.24 11.54
C SER A 33 -1.69 -31.31 12.34
N VAL A 34 -2.29 -32.28 11.66
CA VAL A 34 -2.97 -33.43 12.33
C VAL A 34 -2.08 -34.08 13.41
N LYS A 35 -0.76 -34.10 13.20
CA LYS A 35 0.22 -34.61 14.18
C LYS A 35 0.41 -33.66 15.38
N GLU A 36 0.45 -32.35 15.12
CA GLU A 36 0.57 -31.33 16.17
C GLU A 36 -0.71 -31.20 17.00
N GLU A 37 -1.88 -31.32 16.39
CA GLU A 37 -3.15 -31.40 17.09
C GLU A 37 -3.21 -32.63 18.04
N SER A 38 -2.70 -33.76 17.62
CA SER A 38 -2.63 -34.93 18.49
C SER A 38 -1.74 -34.70 19.71
N ARG A 39 -0.72 -33.84 19.63
CA ARG A 39 0.21 -33.53 20.72
C ARG A 39 -0.38 -32.57 21.75
N TRP A 40 -0.89 -31.42 21.33
CA TRP A 40 -1.49 -30.48 22.28
C TRP A 40 -2.80 -31.04 22.87
N ARG A 41 -3.56 -31.81 22.11
CA ARG A 41 -4.76 -32.50 22.62
C ARG A 41 -4.43 -33.43 23.77
N LYS A 42 -3.34 -34.19 23.68
CA LYS A 42 -2.86 -35.04 24.80
C LYS A 42 -2.54 -34.23 26.06
N ILE A 43 -2.00 -33.01 25.92
CA ILE A 43 -1.78 -32.11 27.05
C ILE A 43 -3.10 -31.72 27.68
N LEU A 44 -4.07 -31.31 26.88
CA LEU A 44 -5.37 -30.89 27.37
C LEU A 44 -6.15 -32.04 28.01
N GLU A 45 -6.08 -33.22 27.42
CA GLU A 45 -6.68 -34.43 27.98
C GLU A 45 -6.03 -34.83 29.32
N TYR A 46 -4.73 -34.69 29.46
CA TYR A 46 -4.01 -34.96 30.73
C TYR A 46 -4.44 -33.98 31.84
N PHE A 47 -4.63 -32.71 31.53
CA PHE A 47 -5.09 -31.70 32.46
C PHE A 47 -6.62 -31.46 32.36
N SER A 48 -7.37 -32.52 32.16
CA SER A 48 -8.84 -32.47 31.97
C SER A 48 -9.63 -31.91 33.16
N SER A 49 -9.00 -31.82 34.36
CA SER A 49 -9.58 -31.15 35.53
C SER A 49 -9.59 -29.62 35.42
N ALA A 50 -8.73 -29.04 34.56
CA ALA A 50 -8.66 -27.61 34.36
C ALA A 50 -9.83 -27.11 33.48
N THR A 51 -10.29 -25.89 33.74
CA THR A 51 -11.16 -25.18 32.79
C THR A 51 -10.31 -24.81 31.56
N GLN A 52 -10.80 -25.14 30.37
CA GLN A 52 -10.02 -24.96 29.12
C GLN A 52 -10.74 -23.99 28.19
N ILE A 53 -10.02 -22.94 27.75
CA ILE A 53 -10.52 -21.91 26.85
C ILE A 53 -9.66 -21.89 25.59
N GLY A 54 -10.25 -22.09 24.43
CA GLY A 54 -9.62 -21.87 23.14
C GLY A 54 -9.90 -20.46 22.62
N MET A 55 -8.87 -19.76 22.19
CA MET A 55 -8.99 -18.46 21.53
C MET A 55 -8.43 -18.55 20.13
N THR A 56 -9.11 -17.93 19.16
CA THR A 56 -8.64 -17.83 17.79
C THR A 56 -9.29 -16.66 17.07
N ALA A 57 -8.52 -15.96 16.25
CA ALA A 57 -9.06 -14.96 15.31
C ALA A 57 -9.68 -15.62 14.07
N THR A 58 -9.41 -16.91 13.82
CA THR A 58 -9.78 -17.61 12.61
C THR A 58 -10.16 -19.05 12.94
N PRO A 59 -11.40 -19.29 13.41
CA PRO A 59 -11.89 -20.64 13.63
C PRO A 59 -11.72 -21.49 12.36
N LYS A 60 -11.11 -22.66 12.48
CA LYS A 60 -10.85 -23.53 11.35
C LYS A 60 -11.90 -24.65 11.33
N GLU A 61 -12.73 -24.63 10.31
CA GLU A 61 -13.61 -25.73 9.99
C GLU A 61 -13.11 -26.41 8.71
N THR A 62 -12.54 -27.59 8.85
CA THR A 62 -12.23 -28.46 7.72
C THR A 62 -12.95 -29.78 7.93
N LYS A 63 -13.15 -30.54 6.86
CA LYS A 63 -13.79 -31.87 6.89
C LYS A 63 -13.16 -32.84 7.92
N TYR A 64 -11.92 -32.58 8.36
CA TYR A 64 -11.16 -33.47 9.24
C TYR A 64 -10.74 -32.83 10.57
N ILE A 65 -10.87 -31.51 10.73
CA ILE A 65 -10.38 -30.79 11.90
C ILE A 65 -11.39 -29.69 12.21
N SER A 66 -12.03 -29.82 13.36
CA SER A 66 -12.91 -28.77 13.88
C SER A 66 -12.50 -28.43 15.30
N ASN A 67 -12.21 -27.15 15.55
CA ASN A 67 -12.02 -26.66 16.92
C ASN A 67 -13.30 -26.80 17.75
N LEU A 68 -14.45 -26.71 17.08
CA LEU A 68 -15.76 -26.93 17.67
C LEU A 68 -15.91 -28.35 18.23
N SER A 69 -15.23 -29.35 17.65
CA SER A 69 -15.26 -30.73 18.15
C SER A 69 -14.61 -30.92 19.51
N TYR A 70 -13.72 -30.01 19.91
CA TYR A 70 -13.02 -30.06 21.21
C TYR A 70 -13.53 -29.00 22.19
N PHE A 71 -13.60 -27.75 21.80
CA PHE A 71 -13.98 -26.64 22.68
C PHE A 71 -15.49 -26.39 22.73
N GLY A 72 -16.27 -26.99 21.82
CA GLY A 72 -17.70 -26.72 21.65
C GLY A 72 -18.00 -25.44 20.91
N ASP A 73 -19.23 -24.98 20.95
CA ASP A 73 -19.68 -23.75 20.31
C ASP A 73 -18.97 -22.53 20.93
N PRO A 74 -18.66 -21.49 20.11
CA PRO A 74 -18.08 -20.27 20.63
C PRO A 74 -18.91 -19.62 21.71
N VAL A 75 -18.32 -19.36 22.89
CA VAL A 75 -18.98 -18.66 24.01
C VAL A 75 -19.08 -17.15 23.68
N TYR A 76 -18.15 -16.63 22.91
CA TYR A 76 -18.12 -15.23 22.50
C TYR A 76 -17.45 -15.11 21.13
N MET A 77 -18.04 -14.28 20.27
CA MET A 77 -17.49 -13.89 18.98
C MET A 77 -17.44 -12.37 18.88
N TYR A 78 -16.35 -11.84 18.38
CA TYR A 78 -16.15 -10.42 18.12
C TYR A 78 -15.45 -10.28 16.76
N SER A 79 -16.23 -9.91 15.77
CA SER A 79 -15.77 -9.86 14.39
C SER A 79 -14.87 -8.65 14.13
N LEU A 80 -14.09 -8.70 13.06
CA LEU A 80 -13.31 -7.55 12.58
C LEU A 80 -14.25 -6.36 12.27
N ARG A 81 -15.43 -6.64 11.75
CA ARG A 81 -16.46 -5.66 11.46
C ARG A 81 -16.92 -4.93 12.72
N GLU A 82 -17.32 -5.66 13.76
CA GLU A 82 -17.72 -5.07 15.04
C GLU A 82 -16.59 -4.23 15.64
N GLY A 83 -15.35 -4.71 15.57
CA GLY A 83 -14.18 -3.97 16.04
C GLY A 83 -13.93 -2.64 15.32
N ILE A 84 -14.26 -2.56 14.02
CA ILE A 84 -14.18 -1.31 13.26
C ILE A 84 -15.38 -0.40 13.60
N GLU A 85 -16.59 -0.94 13.68
CA GLU A 85 -17.82 -0.20 14.04
C GLU A 85 -17.71 0.41 15.44
N ASP A 86 -17.15 -0.33 16.39
CA ASP A 86 -16.92 0.12 17.77
C ASP A 86 -15.73 1.09 17.91
N GLY A 87 -14.98 1.31 16.84
CA GLY A 87 -13.82 2.21 16.84
C GLY A 87 -12.57 1.66 17.53
N PHE A 88 -12.48 0.36 17.76
CA PHE A 88 -11.27 -0.29 18.31
C PHE A 88 -10.26 -0.67 17.23
N LEU A 89 -10.73 -0.86 16.00
CA LEU A 89 -9.90 -1.25 14.88
C LEU A 89 -9.92 -0.20 13.77
N ALA A 90 -8.80 -0.05 13.09
CA ALA A 90 -8.63 0.91 12.00
C ALA A 90 -9.40 0.47 10.74
N PRO A 91 -10.21 1.33 10.15
CA PRO A 91 -10.78 1.10 8.82
C PRO A 91 -9.66 1.05 7.77
N PHE A 92 -9.97 0.52 6.59
CA PHE A 92 -8.99 0.40 5.53
C PHE A 92 -9.57 0.68 4.14
N LYS A 93 -8.67 0.99 3.20
CA LYS A 93 -8.95 1.12 1.78
C LYS A 93 -8.18 0.07 1.02
N VAL A 94 -8.73 -0.44 -0.07
CA VAL A 94 -8.05 -1.40 -0.95
C VAL A 94 -7.81 -0.75 -2.31
N ILE A 95 -6.55 -0.79 -2.74
CA ILE A 95 -6.13 -0.37 -4.08
C ILE A 95 -5.74 -1.66 -4.83
N ASN A 96 -6.56 -2.06 -5.78
CA ASN A 96 -6.28 -3.21 -6.63
C ASN A 96 -5.56 -2.73 -7.89
N ILE A 97 -4.40 -3.31 -8.18
CA ILE A 97 -3.53 -2.92 -9.29
C ILE A 97 -3.34 -4.14 -10.20
N MET A 98 -3.80 -4.01 -11.43
CA MET A 98 -3.69 -5.06 -12.44
C MET A 98 -2.57 -4.73 -13.42
N THR A 99 -1.77 -5.74 -13.75
CA THR A 99 -0.74 -5.67 -14.78
C THR A 99 -1.21 -6.39 -16.05
N ASP A 100 -0.66 -6.01 -17.19
CA ASP A 100 -0.91 -6.60 -18.49
C ASP A 100 -0.59 -8.11 -18.56
N ILE A 101 0.33 -8.57 -17.70
CA ILE A 101 0.67 -9.98 -17.55
C ILE A 101 -0.16 -10.70 -16.48
N GLY A 102 -1.10 -10.02 -15.81
CA GLY A 102 -1.92 -10.59 -14.71
C GLY A 102 -2.71 -11.82 -15.13
N ASP A 103 -3.29 -11.78 -16.34
CA ASP A 103 -4.05 -12.90 -16.91
C ASP A 103 -3.17 -13.97 -17.57
N GLY A 104 -1.88 -13.72 -17.71
CA GLY A 104 -0.89 -14.66 -18.19
C GLY A 104 0.12 -14.06 -19.17
N TRP A 105 1.35 -14.55 -19.09
CA TRP A 105 2.44 -14.22 -19.99
C TRP A 105 3.00 -15.48 -20.62
N ARG A 106 3.38 -15.40 -21.89
CA ARG A 106 4.00 -16.49 -22.63
C ARG A 106 5.33 -16.03 -23.23
N PRO A 107 6.44 -16.76 -23.02
CA PRO A 107 7.71 -16.43 -23.65
C PRO A 107 7.62 -16.53 -25.18
N ARG A 108 8.46 -15.78 -25.87
CA ARG A 108 8.65 -15.97 -27.31
C ARG A 108 9.34 -17.31 -27.55
N LYS A 109 9.03 -17.96 -28.67
CA LYS A 109 9.64 -19.24 -29.01
C LYS A 109 11.17 -19.15 -28.95
N GLY A 110 11.80 -20.03 -28.17
CA GLY A 110 13.24 -20.04 -27.97
C GLY A 110 13.78 -18.89 -27.11
N GLN A 111 12.91 -18.17 -26.37
CA GLN A 111 13.35 -17.11 -25.46
C GLN A 111 14.19 -17.72 -24.35
N LYS A 112 15.33 -17.09 -24.08
CA LYS A 112 16.24 -17.48 -23.00
C LYS A 112 16.11 -16.57 -21.82
N ASP A 113 16.37 -17.13 -20.65
CA ASP A 113 16.51 -16.38 -19.41
C ASP A 113 17.86 -15.63 -19.34
N ILE A 114 18.10 -14.89 -18.25
CA ILE A 114 19.36 -14.16 -18.05
C ILE A 114 20.60 -15.06 -17.94
N TYR A 115 20.40 -16.36 -17.69
CA TYR A 115 21.47 -17.36 -17.60
C TYR A 115 21.71 -18.09 -18.93
N GLY A 116 20.92 -17.76 -19.98
CA GLY A 116 21.03 -18.34 -21.31
C GLY A 116 20.28 -19.67 -21.46
N GLN A 117 19.47 -20.08 -20.47
CA GLN A 117 18.61 -21.27 -20.53
C GLN A 117 17.30 -20.94 -21.24
N GLU A 118 16.82 -21.85 -22.07
CA GLU A 118 15.53 -21.68 -22.76
C GLU A 118 14.38 -21.76 -21.76
N ILE A 119 13.48 -20.77 -21.83
CA ILE A 119 12.28 -20.72 -20.99
C ILE A 119 11.24 -21.64 -21.61
N GLU A 120 10.61 -22.48 -20.79
CA GLU A 120 9.56 -23.39 -21.22
C GLU A 120 8.42 -22.63 -21.91
N ASP A 121 8.03 -23.07 -23.12
CA ASP A 121 6.97 -22.44 -23.91
C ASP A 121 5.58 -22.85 -23.38
N ARG A 122 5.15 -22.15 -22.33
CA ARG A 122 3.81 -22.23 -21.73
C ARG A 122 3.31 -20.88 -21.27
N ILE A 123 2.04 -20.79 -20.89
CA ILE A 123 1.49 -19.60 -20.25
C ILE A 123 1.85 -19.64 -18.76
N TYR A 124 2.46 -18.56 -18.28
CA TYR A 124 2.74 -18.31 -16.88
C TYR A 124 1.73 -17.29 -16.33
N THR A 125 1.12 -17.59 -15.22
CA THR A 125 0.07 -16.78 -14.60
C THR A 125 0.52 -16.23 -13.23
N ASN A 126 -0.33 -15.47 -12.58
CA ASN A 126 -0.06 -14.95 -11.24
C ASN A 126 0.39 -16.03 -10.23
N SER A 127 -0.06 -17.28 -10.39
CA SER A 127 0.36 -18.38 -9.53
C SER A 127 1.77 -18.90 -9.82
N ASP A 128 2.33 -18.59 -10.99
CA ASP A 128 3.68 -18.99 -11.39
C ASP A 128 4.74 -17.94 -10.98
N TYR A 129 4.36 -16.65 -10.96
CA TYR A 129 5.32 -15.58 -10.72
C TYR A 129 5.92 -15.69 -9.31
N ASP A 130 7.24 -15.62 -9.24
CA ASP A 130 8.10 -15.78 -8.08
C ASP A 130 8.19 -17.23 -7.53
N TYR A 131 7.30 -18.14 -7.96
CA TYR A 131 7.36 -19.57 -7.65
C TYR A 131 8.07 -20.38 -8.73
N ASN A 132 7.65 -20.25 -9.97
CA ASN A 132 8.14 -21.03 -11.12
C ASN A 132 8.96 -20.18 -12.09
N ILE A 133 8.71 -18.89 -12.16
CA ILE A 133 9.42 -17.92 -13.01
C ILE A 133 9.55 -16.58 -12.29
N ILE A 134 10.64 -15.88 -12.53
CA ILE A 134 10.89 -14.54 -12.02
C ILE A 134 10.88 -13.57 -13.19
N ILE A 135 10.04 -12.53 -13.12
CA ILE A 135 9.98 -11.45 -14.11
C ILE A 135 10.45 -10.17 -13.43
N GLU A 136 11.68 -9.75 -13.72
CA GLU A 136 12.32 -8.62 -13.03
C GLU A 136 11.58 -7.30 -13.24
N ASP A 137 11.01 -7.07 -14.43
CA ASP A 137 10.27 -5.84 -14.70
C ASP A 137 8.98 -5.78 -13.87
N ARG A 138 8.31 -6.91 -13.64
CA ARG A 138 7.16 -7.00 -12.74
C ARG A 138 7.51 -6.55 -11.31
N ILE A 139 8.60 -7.08 -10.75
CA ILE A 139 9.08 -6.71 -9.41
C ILE A 139 9.39 -5.21 -9.36
N TYR A 140 10.02 -4.68 -10.42
CA TYR A 140 10.33 -3.27 -10.51
C TYR A 140 9.06 -2.40 -10.58
N GLN A 141 8.03 -2.79 -11.33
CA GLN A 141 6.75 -2.06 -11.40
C GLN A 141 6.05 -2.03 -10.05
N VAL A 142 5.99 -3.17 -9.34
CA VAL A 142 5.44 -3.25 -7.99
C VAL A 142 6.20 -2.31 -7.03
N ALA A 143 7.52 -2.38 -7.02
CA ALA A 143 8.37 -1.51 -6.19
C ALA A 143 8.22 -0.02 -6.55
N SER A 144 8.03 0.30 -7.85
CA SER A 144 7.80 1.66 -8.33
C SER A 144 6.47 2.22 -7.82
N GLU A 145 5.40 1.42 -7.85
CA GLU A 145 4.09 1.84 -7.33
C GLU A 145 4.11 2.08 -5.82
N ILE A 146 4.74 1.17 -5.06
CA ILE A 146 4.93 1.35 -3.60
C ILE A 146 5.69 2.66 -3.34
N THR A 147 6.79 2.86 -4.05
CA THR A 147 7.62 4.07 -3.89
C THR A 147 6.87 5.33 -4.26
N ARG A 148 6.09 5.31 -5.35
CA ARG A 148 5.28 6.42 -5.80
C ARG A 148 4.19 6.77 -4.78
N TYR A 149 3.49 5.76 -4.27
CA TYR A 149 2.50 5.93 -3.22
C TYR A 149 3.11 6.58 -1.96
N LEU A 150 4.24 6.06 -1.47
CA LEU A 150 4.91 6.61 -0.29
C LEU A 150 5.44 8.04 -0.52
N LYS A 151 5.90 8.36 -1.73
CA LYS A 151 6.33 9.73 -2.08
C LYS A 151 5.17 10.71 -2.12
N SER A 152 4.00 10.26 -2.49
CA SER A 152 2.81 11.11 -2.59
C SER A 152 2.06 11.25 -1.26
N THR A 153 2.24 10.29 -0.33
CA THR A 153 1.56 10.28 0.97
C THR A 153 2.53 10.59 2.13
N ASP A 154 3.14 9.56 2.67
CA ASP A 154 4.06 9.66 3.81
C ASP A 154 5.24 8.71 3.61
N ARG A 155 6.43 9.29 3.33
CA ARG A 155 7.67 8.52 3.14
C ARG A 155 8.08 7.70 4.35
N MET A 156 7.57 8.03 5.54
CA MET A 156 7.83 7.33 6.80
C MET A 156 6.70 6.39 7.22
N ALA A 157 5.69 6.18 6.37
CA ALA A 157 4.60 5.25 6.64
C ALA A 157 5.12 3.82 6.74
N LYS A 158 4.99 3.21 7.91
CA LYS A 158 5.36 1.80 8.13
C LYS A 158 4.62 0.91 7.15
N THR A 159 5.37 0.17 6.35
CA THR A 159 4.88 -0.62 5.22
C THR A 159 5.32 -2.07 5.35
N ILE A 160 4.41 -3.01 5.15
CA ILE A 160 4.72 -4.44 5.03
C ILE A 160 4.45 -4.88 3.60
N VAL A 161 5.44 -5.47 2.95
CA VAL A 161 5.31 -6.06 1.60
C VAL A 161 5.38 -7.56 1.72
N PHE A 162 4.24 -8.22 1.54
CA PHE A 162 4.14 -9.68 1.53
C PHE A 162 4.51 -10.21 0.15
N CYS A 163 5.57 -11.01 0.09
CA CYS A 163 6.12 -11.58 -1.12
C CYS A 163 6.01 -13.12 -1.10
N ALA A 164 5.89 -13.73 -2.26
CA ALA A 164 5.66 -15.16 -2.44
C ALA A 164 6.73 -16.06 -1.79
N THR A 165 7.99 -15.64 -1.85
CA THR A 165 9.14 -16.40 -1.32
C THR A 165 10.13 -15.46 -0.63
N GLU A 166 11.08 -16.03 0.13
CA GLU A 166 12.17 -15.24 0.72
C GLU A 166 13.11 -14.63 -0.34
N ASP A 167 13.29 -15.30 -1.48
CA ASP A 167 14.03 -14.77 -2.63
C ASP A 167 13.27 -13.59 -3.27
N ALA A 168 11.95 -13.72 -3.45
CA ALA A 168 11.12 -12.60 -3.92
C ALA A 168 11.17 -11.41 -2.96
N ALA A 169 11.14 -11.66 -1.64
CA ALA A 169 11.29 -10.60 -0.63
C ALA A 169 12.64 -9.88 -0.73
N GLU A 170 13.73 -10.61 -1.03
CA GLU A 170 15.04 -10.00 -1.24
C GLU A 170 15.10 -9.17 -2.52
N ARG A 171 14.56 -9.68 -3.64
CA ARG A 171 14.51 -8.93 -4.91
C ARG A 171 13.66 -7.67 -4.78
N MET A 172 12.53 -7.76 -4.10
CA MET A 172 11.68 -6.63 -3.79
C MET A 172 12.41 -5.60 -2.92
N ARG A 173 13.14 -6.04 -1.89
CA ARG A 173 13.97 -5.17 -1.06
C ARG A 173 14.99 -4.42 -1.91
N GLN A 174 15.72 -5.12 -2.79
CA GLN A 174 16.72 -4.50 -3.68
C GLN A 174 16.09 -3.46 -4.60
N ALA A 175 14.95 -3.78 -5.21
CA ALA A 175 14.23 -2.84 -6.08
C ALA A 175 13.78 -1.58 -5.29
N LEU A 176 13.24 -1.75 -4.09
CA LEU A 176 12.81 -0.65 -3.22
C LEU A 176 14.00 0.20 -2.74
N VAL A 177 15.14 -0.42 -2.38
CA VAL A 177 16.39 0.29 -2.03
C VAL A 177 16.86 1.17 -3.18
N ASN A 178 16.86 0.65 -4.40
CA ASN A 178 17.29 1.39 -5.58
C ASN A 178 16.38 2.61 -5.87
N LEU A 179 15.06 2.42 -5.76
CA LEU A 179 14.06 3.46 -6.03
C LEU A 179 13.96 4.52 -4.92
N ASN A 180 14.44 4.18 -3.70
CA ASN A 180 14.44 5.05 -2.53
C ASN A 180 15.87 5.35 -2.05
N SER A 181 16.82 5.46 -2.97
CA SER A 181 18.24 5.63 -2.65
C SER A 181 18.53 6.91 -1.84
N ASP A 182 17.69 7.92 -1.94
CA ASP A 182 17.70 9.13 -1.10
C ASP A 182 17.48 8.79 0.38
N MET A 183 16.41 8.08 0.71
CA MET A 183 16.09 7.67 2.08
C MET A 183 17.08 6.65 2.64
N VAL A 184 17.54 5.73 1.79
CA VAL A 184 18.54 4.70 2.17
C VAL A 184 19.90 5.34 2.48
N LYS A 185 20.28 6.44 1.83
CA LYS A 185 21.47 7.22 2.18
C LYS A 185 21.35 7.88 3.55
N GLU A 186 20.17 8.32 3.95
CA GLU A 186 19.91 8.86 5.28
C GLU A 186 19.95 7.77 6.34
N ASN A 187 19.31 6.64 6.07
CA ASN A 187 19.32 5.47 6.96
C ASN A 187 19.25 4.16 6.17
N PRO A 188 20.30 3.31 6.24
CA PRO A 188 20.34 2.02 5.54
C PRO A 188 19.20 1.06 5.91
N ASP A 189 18.59 1.25 7.08
CA ASP A 189 17.46 0.44 7.56
C ASP A 189 16.10 0.95 7.04
N TYR A 190 16.07 1.88 6.09
CA TYR A 190 14.82 2.34 5.50
C TYR A 190 14.01 1.18 4.90
N VAL A 191 14.68 0.27 4.20
CA VAL A 191 14.08 -0.97 3.65
C VAL A 191 14.84 -2.19 4.17
N VAL A 192 14.15 -3.06 4.92
CA VAL A 192 14.74 -4.28 5.49
C VAL A 192 13.92 -5.50 5.11
N ARG A 193 14.60 -6.59 4.74
CA ARG A 193 13.95 -7.90 4.63
C ARG A 193 13.82 -8.51 6.03
N ILE A 194 12.63 -8.98 6.37
CA ILE A 194 12.33 -9.62 7.65
C ILE A 194 11.71 -10.99 7.36
N THR A 195 12.55 -12.02 7.32
CA THR A 195 12.16 -13.41 7.02
C THR A 195 12.72 -14.39 8.05
N GLY A 196 12.22 -15.62 8.02
CA GLY A 196 12.61 -16.66 8.97
C GLY A 196 14.09 -17.07 8.91
N SER A 197 14.73 -16.96 7.76
CA SER A 197 16.15 -17.31 7.54
C SER A 197 17.10 -16.12 7.73
N ASP A 198 16.61 -14.89 7.86
CA ASP A 198 17.42 -13.68 7.92
C ASP A 198 17.66 -13.22 9.35
N ASP A 199 18.84 -13.50 9.88
CA ASP A 199 19.21 -13.10 11.25
C ASP A 199 19.31 -11.59 11.44
N TYR A 200 19.69 -10.83 10.40
CA TYR A 200 19.69 -9.37 10.45
C TYR A 200 18.27 -8.84 10.54
N GLY A 201 17.38 -9.30 9.66
CA GLY A 201 15.98 -8.92 9.65
C GLY A 201 15.26 -9.26 10.95
N LYS A 202 15.53 -10.44 11.54
CA LYS A 202 14.99 -10.81 12.86
C LYS A 202 15.37 -9.82 13.95
N LYS A 203 16.60 -9.34 13.99
CA LYS A 203 17.05 -8.31 14.95
C LYS A 203 16.38 -6.95 14.71
N LYS A 204 15.91 -6.68 13.48
CA LYS A 204 15.20 -5.44 13.14
C LYS A 204 13.70 -5.53 13.38
N LEU A 205 13.16 -6.72 13.63
CA LEU A 205 11.74 -6.94 13.89
C LEU A 205 11.24 -6.11 15.08
N ASP A 206 11.96 -6.12 16.20
CA ASP A 206 11.57 -5.38 17.41
C ASP A 206 11.50 -3.86 17.15
N TYR A 207 12.41 -3.34 16.33
CA TYR A 207 12.39 -1.94 15.92
C TYR A 207 11.23 -1.65 14.96
N PHE A 208 10.93 -2.57 14.04
CA PHE A 208 9.83 -2.40 13.10
C PHE A 208 8.47 -2.35 13.80
N ILE A 209 8.22 -3.21 14.79
CA ILE A 209 6.98 -3.23 15.57
C ILE A 209 6.89 -2.12 16.62
N SER A 210 8.01 -1.52 16.98
CA SER A 210 8.06 -0.42 17.96
C SER A 210 7.30 0.81 17.45
N VAL A 211 6.50 1.42 18.33
CA VAL A 211 5.78 2.67 18.05
C VAL A 211 6.73 3.86 17.96
N SER A 212 7.81 3.86 18.74
CA SER A 212 8.75 4.97 18.86
C SER A 212 9.92 4.91 17.87
N ALA A 213 10.24 3.74 17.32
CA ALA A 213 11.36 3.59 16.40
C ALA A 213 10.94 4.02 14.98
N PRO A 214 11.58 5.03 14.37
CA PRO A 214 11.24 5.48 13.03
C PRO A 214 11.63 4.46 11.95
N TYR A 215 12.71 3.71 12.15
CA TYR A 215 13.22 2.69 11.21
C TYR A 215 13.17 1.28 11.81
N PRO A 216 13.04 0.24 10.99
CA PRO A 216 12.76 0.23 9.54
C PRO A 216 11.40 0.85 9.18
N VAL A 217 11.30 1.40 7.95
CA VAL A 217 10.04 1.92 7.40
C VAL A 217 9.35 0.86 6.54
N ILE A 218 10.08 0.24 5.62
CA ILE A 218 9.55 -0.79 4.73
C ILE A 218 10.14 -2.14 5.11
N ALA A 219 9.27 -3.10 5.43
CA ALA A 219 9.63 -4.49 5.67
C ALA A 219 9.15 -5.38 4.52
N THR A 220 10.07 -6.02 3.79
CA THR A 220 9.72 -7.09 2.84
C THR A 220 9.77 -8.43 3.54
N THR A 221 8.75 -9.26 3.39
CA THR A 221 8.62 -10.54 4.09
C THR A 221 7.93 -11.59 3.21
N SER A 222 8.10 -12.85 3.55
CA SER A 222 7.28 -13.93 3.01
C SER A 222 6.16 -14.31 3.99
N LYS A 223 6.50 -14.97 5.09
CA LYS A 223 5.50 -15.49 6.05
C LYS A 223 5.68 -14.99 7.48
N LEU A 224 6.87 -14.51 7.86
CA LEU A 224 7.19 -14.24 9.26
C LEU A 224 6.28 -13.17 9.88
N LEU A 225 5.96 -12.10 9.13
CA LEU A 225 5.12 -11.02 9.62
C LEU A 225 3.61 -11.30 9.53
N SER A 226 3.19 -12.40 8.89
CA SER A 226 1.77 -12.79 8.86
C SER A 226 1.29 -13.27 10.23
N THR A 227 2.20 -13.78 11.08
CA THR A 227 1.85 -14.36 12.38
C THR A 227 2.71 -13.79 13.51
N GLY A 228 2.09 -13.48 14.65
CA GLY A 228 2.78 -13.17 15.91
C GLY A 228 3.38 -11.77 16.05
N ALA A 229 3.51 -10.97 14.99
CA ALA A 229 4.05 -9.62 15.08
C ALA A 229 2.94 -8.57 15.28
N ASP A 230 2.97 -7.79 16.37
CA ASP A 230 2.00 -6.71 16.62
C ASP A 230 2.47 -5.38 15.99
N CYS A 231 2.28 -5.24 14.70
CA CYS A 231 2.75 -4.09 13.90
C CYS A 231 1.80 -2.89 14.05
N LYS A 232 1.79 -2.24 15.19
CA LYS A 232 0.84 -1.17 15.56
C LYS A 232 0.82 0.01 14.59
N MET A 233 1.95 0.36 13.99
CA MET A 233 2.11 1.54 13.15
C MET A 233 2.00 1.27 11.65
N THR A 234 1.66 0.06 11.23
CA THR A 234 1.53 -0.28 9.80
C THR A 234 0.40 0.54 9.16
N LYS A 235 0.76 1.38 8.19
CA LYS A 235 -0.16 2.21 7.39
C LYS A 235 -0.39 1.67 5.99
N LEU A 236 0.53 0.86 5.47
CA LEU A 236 0.44 0.24 4.14
C LEU A 236 0.75 -1.26 4.23
N ILE A 237 -0.14 -2.07 3.69
CA ILE A 237 0.06 -3.50 3.47
C ILE A 237 0.05 -3.73 1.96
N VAL A 238 1.10 -4.37 1.45
CA VAL A 238 1.21 -4.71 0.03
C VAL A 238 1.12 -6.22 -0.13
N LEU A 239 0.21 -6.66 -0.98
CA LEU A 239 -0.03 -8.07 -1.28
C LEU A 239 0.61 -8.39 -2.64
N ASP A 240 1.81 -8.94 -2.59
CA ASP A 240 2.53 -9.46 -3.76
C ASP A 240 2.78 -10.97 -3.65
N ASP A 241 1.81 -11.66 -3.06
CA ASP A 241 1.76 -13.11 -2.92
C ASP A 241 0.35 -13.62 -3.23
N MET A 242 0.28 -14.90 -3.64
CA MET A 242 -0.97 -15.63 -3.75
C MET A 242 -1.35 -16.19 -2.39
N ILE A 243 -2.37 -15.62 -1.77
CA ILE A 243 -2.83 -16.08 -0.45
C ILE A 243 -3.80 -17.24 -0.66
N GLY A 244 -3.42 -18.40 -0.13
CA GLY A 244 -4.14 -19.67 -0.33
C GLY A 244 -5.26 -19.93 0.67
N SER A 245 -5.37 -19.15 1.77
CA SER A 245 -6.37 -19.41 2.80
C SER A 245 -6.94 -18.13 3.39
N MET A 246 -8.23 -18.16 3.76
CA MET A 246 -8.89 -17.07 4.48
C MET A 246 -8.20 -16.78 5.82
N THR A 247 -7.72 -17.80 6.51
CA THR A 247 -6.97 -17.66 7.77
C THR A 247 -5.73 -16.79 7.59
N GLU A 248 -4.91 -17.08 6.57
CA GLU A 248 -3.71 -16.31 6.27
C GLU A 248 -4.07 -14.88 5.85
N PHE A 249 -5.10 -14.72 5.03
CA PHE A 249 -5.60 -13.42 4.60
C PHE A 249 -6.01 -12.55 5.80
N LYS A 250 -6.83 -13.08 6.72
CA LYS A 250 -7.24 -12.38 7.95
C LYS A 250 -6.05 -11.99 8.82
N GLN A 251 -5.06 -12.86 8.94
CA GLN A 251 -3.84 -12.57 9.71
C GLN A 251 -3.02 -11.44 9.10
N ILE A 252 -2.91 -11.40 7.78
CA ILE A 252 -2.21 -10.34 7.05
C ILE A 252 -2.94 -9.00 7.22
N ILE A 253 -4.25 -8.95 6.96
CA ILE A 253 -5.06 -7.74 7.11
C ILE A 253 -5.04 -7.25 8.56
N GLY A 254 -5.08 -8.18 9.52
CA GLY A 254 -4.97 -7.88 10.95
C GLY A 254 -3.71 -7.11 11.36
N ARG A 255 -2.62 -7.12 10.54
CA ARG A 255 -1.41 -6.31 10.81
C ARG A 255 -1.66 -4.81 10.67
N GLY A 256 -2.65 -4.40 9.87
CA GLY A 256 -3.01 -2.99 9.67
C GLY A 256 -4.05 -2.46 10.67
N THR A 257 -4.82 -3.32 11.32
CA THR A 257 -6.05 -2.94 12.02
C THR A 257 -5.88 -2.15 13.33
N ARG A 258 -4.67 -2.00 13.86
CA ARG A 258 -4.44 -1.24 15.10
C ARG A 258 -4.65 0.26 14.89
N LEU A 259 -5.54 0.87 15.66
CA LEU A 259 -5.70 2.32 15.74
C LEU A 259 -4.58 2.95 16.59
N ARG A 260 -4.06 4.08 16.14
CA ARG A 260 -3.05 4.89 16.82
C ARG A 260 -3.24 6.37 16.47
N GLU A 261 -4.37 6.91 16.87
CA GLU A 261 -4.78 8.30 16.56
C GLU A 261 -3.78 9.34 17.04
N LYS A 262 -3.20 9.12 18.23
CA LYS A 262 -2.18 10.02 18.80
C LYS A 262 -0.92 10.11 17.97
N GLU A 263 -0.59 9.04 17.26
CA GLU A 263 0.55 8.93 16.35
C GLU A 263 0.14 9.10 14.87
N GLY A 264 -1.07 9.62 14.63
CA GLY A 264 -1.57 9.94 13.29
C GLY A 264 -1.92 8.70 12.43
N LYS A 265 -2.25 7.57 13.06
CA LYS A 265 -2.74 6.40 12.34
C LYS A 265 -4.23 6.17 12.63
N THR A 266 -5.07 6.66 11.72
CA THR A 266 -6.54 6.54 11.77
C THR A 266 -7.08 5.47 10.83
N HIS A 267 -6.31 5.06 9.83
CA HIS A 267 -6.64 4.05 8.83
C HIS A 267 -5.38 3.40 8.29
N PHE A 268 -5.55 2.39 7.44
CA PHE A 268 -4.47 1.82 6.65
C PHE A 268 -4.93 1.53 5.22
N VAL A 269 -3.97 1.24 4.35
CA VAL A 269 -4.23 0.92 2.94
C VAL A 269 -3.71 -0.48 2.63
N VAL A 270 -4.47 -1.21 1.86
CA VAL A 270 -4.07 -2.49 1.27
C VAL A 270 -3.86 -2.28 -0.22
N MET A 271 -2.66 -2.55 -0.71
CA MET A 271 -2.32 -2.48 -2.13
C MET A 271 -2.15 -3.90 -2.66
N ASP A 272 -2.98 -4.29 -3.60
CA ASP A 272 -3.08 -5.66 -4.08
C ASP A 272 -2.64 -5.79 -5.54
N PHE A 273 -1.58 -6.57 -5.78
CA PHE A 273 -1.02 -6.85 -7.11
C PHE A 273 -1.34 -8.28 -7.63
N ARG A 274 -2.03 -9.08 -6.83
CA ARG A 274 -2.33 -10.50 -7.15
C ARG A 274 -3.82 -10.80 -7.22
N ASN A 275 -4.67 -9.77 -7.15
CA ASN A 275 -6.14 -9.91 -7.09
C ASN A 275 -6.60 -10.80 -5.91
N VAL A 276 -5.90 -10.68 -4.78
CA VAL A 276 -6.21 -11.38 -3.52
C VAL A 276 -7.39 -10.72 -2.82
N SER A 277 -7.62 -9.45 -3.09
CA SER A 277 -8.74 -8.67 -2.53
C SER A 277 -10.13 -9.27 -2.84
N ARG A 278 -10.24 -10.16 -3.84
CA ARG A 278 -11.45 -10.99 -4.05
C ARG A 278 -11.87 -11.79 -2.81
N LEU A 279 -10.93 -12.10 -1.90
CA LEU A 279 -11.20 -12.81 -0.65
C LEU A 279 -12.05 -11.99 0.32
N PHE A 280 -12.17 -10.68 0.14
CA PHE A 280 -13.13 -9.88 0.89
C PHE A 280 -14.59 -10.21 0.57
N ALA A 281 -14.86 -10.81 -0.61
CA ALA A 281 -16.19 -11.27 -1.00
C ALA A 281 -16.50 -12.70 -0.54
N ASP A 282 -15.55 -13.39 0.10
CA ASP A 282 -15.74 -14.75 0.61
C ASP A 282 -16.68 -14.73 1.83
N PRO A 283 -17.68 -15.64 1.89
CA PRO A 283 -18.57 -15.75 3.05
C PRO A 283 -17.86 -15.95 4.40
N ASP A 284 -16.67 -16.54 4.40
CA ASP A 284 -15.85 -16.72 5.61
C ASP A 284 -15.12 -15.44 6.05
N TRP A 285 -15.22 -14.37 5.27
CA TRP A 285 -14.74 -13.06 5.66
C TRP A 285 -15.70 -12.42 6.67
N ASP A 286 -15.23 -12.12 7.87
CA ASP A 286 -15.98 -11.51 8.96
C ASP A 286 -15.76 -10.00 9.11
N GLY A 287 -15.06 -9.43 8.14
CA GLY A 287 -14.87 -8.00 8.03
C GLY A 287 -15.94 -7.33 7.17
N PRO A 288 -15.62 -6.12 6.67
CA PRO A 288 -16.46 -5.44 5.70
C PRO A 288 -16.78 -6.34 4.51
N ILE A 289 -18.07 -6.54 4.20
CA ILE A 289 -18.48 -7.37 3.06
C ILE A 289 -18.26 -6.58 1.77
N VAL A 290 -17.33 -7.05 0.93
CA VAL A 290 -17.19 -6.56 -0.45
C VAL A 290 -18.31 -7.16 -1.28
N VAL A 291 -19.28 -6.38 -1.68
CA VAL A 291 -20.25 -6.80 -2.71
C VAL A 291 -19.65 -6.44 -4.06
N ASP A 292 -19.26 -7.45 -4.82
CA ASP A 292 -18.88 -7.26 -6.23
C ASP A 292 -20.09 -6.69 -6.99
N PRO A 293 -20.04 -5.48 -7.55
CA PRO A 293 -21.15 -4.90 -8.30
C PRO A 293 -21.44 -5.66 -9.61
N GLY A 294 -20.53 -6.54 -10.05
CA GLY A 294 -20.76 -7.49 -11.15
C GLY A 294 -21.50 -8.75 -10.74
N PHE A 295 -21.73 -8.96 -9.44
CA PHE A 295 -22.46 -10.13 -8.95
C PHE A 295 -23.95 -10.01 -9.24
N THR A 296 -24.42 -10.77 -10.22
CA THR A 296 -25.85 -11.02 -10.45
C THR A 296 -26.25 -12.22 -9.62
N PRO A 297 -27.23 -12.12 -8.68
CA PRO A 297 -27.76 -13.27 -7.96
C PRO A 297 -28.25 -14.33 -8.96
N GLY A 298 -27.63 -15.53 -8.95
CA GLY A 298 -27.90 -16.60 -9.92
C GLY A 298 -26.91 -16.76 -11.06
N GLY A 299 -25.91 -15.86 -11.20
CA GLY A 299 -24.74 -16.13 -12.04
C GLY A 299 -23.92 -17.26 -11.42
N HIS A 300 -23.59 -18.29 -12.21
CA HIS A 300 -22.67 -19.32 -11.76
C HIS A 300 -21.35 -18.65 -11.37
N ILE A 301 -21.08 -18.57 -10.08
CA ILE A 301 -19.72 -18.46 -9.58
C ILE A 301 -19.12 -19.81 -10.01
N LEU A 302 -18.23 -19.79 -10.98
CA LEU A 302 -17.30 -20.89 -11.12
C LEU A 302 -16.59 -20.97 -9.77
N PRO A 303 -16.72 -22.06 -9.00
CA PRO A 303 -15.92 -22.21 -7.81
C PRO A 303 -14.48 -21.99 -8.28
N PRO A 304 -13.63 -21.26 -7.55
CA PRO A 304 -12.21 -21.22 -7.79
C PRO A 304 -11.82 -22.67 -7.93
N GLY A 305 -11.32 -23.05 -9.14
CA GLY A 305 -11.25 -24.45 -9.57
C GLY A 305 -10.88 -25.30 -8.38
N GLY A 306 -11.76 -26.24 -8.03
CA GLY A 306 -11.53 -27.18 -6.95
C GLY A 306 -10.29 -27.98 -7.30
N GLY A 307 -9.14 -27.37 -7.05
CA GLY A 307 -7.91 -28.11 -6.86
C GLY A 307 -8.18 -28.91 -5.60
N ASP A 308 -8.13 -30.22 -5.73
CA ASP A 308 -8.05 -31.13 -4.61
C ASP A 308 -7.15 -30.53 -3.53
N PRO A 309 -7.43 -30.72 -2.23
CA PRO A 309 -6.58 -30.23 -1.16
C PRO A 309 -5.15 -30.64 -1.51
N VAL A 310 -4.33 -29.63 -1.82
CA VAL A 310 -2.93 -29.83 -2.14
C VAL A 310 -2.35 -30.53 -0.92
N ASP A 311 -1.93 -31.76 -1.12
CA ASP A 311 -1.14 -32.51 -0.14
C ASP A 311 -0.03 -31.58 0.39
N PRO A 312 0.29 -31.66 1.70
CA PRO A 312 1.36 -30.86 2.26
C PRO A 312 2.60 -30.99 1.38
N PRO A 313 3.30 -29.89 1.08
CA PRO A 313 4.35 -29.87 0.10
C PRO A 313 5.35 -31.01 0.34
N THR A 314 5.50 -31.83 -0.65
CA THR A 314 6.56 -32.85 -0.73
C THR A 314 7.88 -32.19 -0.33
N PRO A 315 8.76 -32.81 0.46
CA PRO A 315 10.04 -32.26 0.86
C PRO A 315 10.78 -31.74 -0.36
N PRO A 316 11.47 -30.59 -0.29
CA PRO A 316 11.96 -29.87 -1.43
C PRO A 316 12.83 -30.74 -2.31
N THR A 317 12.40 -30.96 -3.52
CA THR A 317 13.27 -31.37 -4.63
C THR A 317 14.44 -30.38 -4.67
N PRO A 318 15.69 -30.81 -4.96
CA PRO A 318 16.82 -29.90 -5.01
C PRO A 318 16.48 -28.69 -5.87
N PRO A 319 16.91 -27.47 -5.53
CA PRO A 319 16.40 -26.25 -6.12
C PRO A 319 16.61 -26.27 -7.64
N THR A 320 15.53 -26.48 -8.35
CA THR A 320 15.51 -26.24 -9.79
C THR A 320 15.71 -24.75 -9.95
N VAL A 321 16.78 -24.35 -10.64
CA VAL A 321 17.06 -22.93 -10.88
C VAL A 321 15.88 -22.37 -11.65
N LYS A 322 15.13 -21.49 -11.03
CA LYS A 322 13.97 -20.84 -11.66
C LYS A 322 14.47 -19.96 -12.80
N PRO A 323 13.84 -19.99 -13.97
CA PRO A 323 14.17 -19.07 -15.05
C PRO A 323 13.92 -17.63 -14.60
N VAL A 324 14.87 -16.73 -14.89
CA VAL A 324 14.79 -15.31 -14.60
C VAL A 324 14.71 -14.53 -15.90
N VAL A 325 13.62 -13.82 -16.12
CA VAL A 325 13.41 -12.95 -17.27
C VAL A 325 13.86 -11.55 -16.90
N GLY A 326 14.93 -11.08 -17.54
CA GLY A 326 15.43 -9.72 -17.33
C GLY A 326 14.44 -8.66 -17.83
N ARG A 327 14.63 -7.42 -17.39
CA ARG A 327 13.73 -6.28 -17.69
C ARG A 327 13.52 -6.02 -19.18
N ASP A 328 14.46 -6.38 -20.05
CA ASP A 328 14.33 -6.26 -21.51
C ASP A 328 13.62 -7.47 -22.15
N GLY A 329 13.52 -8.59 -21.44
CA GLY A 329 12.90 -9.81 -21.91
C GLY A 329 11.37 -9.84 -21.79
N CYS A 330 10.83 -9.11 -20.83
CA CYS A 330 9.39 -8.92 -20.63
C CYS A 330 9.17 -7.51 -20.04
N LYS A 331 8.45 -6.66 -20.76
CA LYS A 331 7.98 -5.37 -20.24
C LYS A 331 6.63 -5.56 -19.60
N VAL A 332 6.41 -4.92 -18.47
CA VAL A 332 5.18 -5.02 -17.68
C VAL A 332 4.58 -3.64 -17.53
N GLU A 333 3.29 -3.53 -17.84
CA GLU A 333 2.53 -2.29 -17.73
C GLU A 333 1.37 -2.46 -16.75
N ILE A 334 1.07 -1.38 -16.03
CA ILE A 334 -0.12 -1.33 -15.18
C ILE A 334 -1.29 -0.90 -16.04
N ILE A 335 -2.27 -1.80 -16.24
CA ILE A 335 -3.39 -1.58 -17.14
C ILE A 335 -4.63 -1.06 -16.44
N HIS A 336 -4.76 -1.27 -15.14
CA HIS A 336 -5.94 -0.87 -14.40
C HIS A 336 -5.67 -0.69 -12.92
N LYS A 337 -6.30 0.35 -12.34
CA LYS A 337 -6.33 0.60 -10.89
C LYS A 337 -7.76 0.85 -10.45
N THR A 338 -8.22 0.13 -9.46
CA THR A 338 -9.52 0.33 -8.83
C THR A 338 -9.36 0.66 -7.36
N VAL A 339 -10.21 1.55 -6.86
CA VAL A 339 -10.31 1.84 -5.43
C VAL A 339 -11.64 1.29 -4.94
N SER A 340 -11.57 0.44 -3.94
CA SER A 340 -12.75 -0.05 -3.23
C SER A 340 -12.93 0.74 -1.95
N VAL A 341 -14.09 1.39 -1.82
CA VAL A 341 -14.45 2.21 -0.66
C VAL A 341 -15.52 1.49 0.13
N TYR A 342 -15.29 1.40 1.42
CA TYR A 342 -16.18 0.74 2.37
C TYR A 342 -16.80 1.77 3.32
N ASP A 343 -18.10 1.62 3.66
CA ASP A 343 -18.74 2.43 4.69
C ASP A 343 -18.24 2.04 6.10
N ALA A 344 -18.68 2.77 7.12
CA ALA A 344 -18.37 2.46 8.51
C ALA A 344 -18.88 1.07 8.95
N ASN A 345 -19.89 0.52 8.24
CA ASN A 345 -20.43 -0.82 8.46
C ASN A 345 -19.69 -1.88 7.63
N GLY A 346 -18.65 -1.47 6.91
CA GLY A 346 -17.83 -2.33 6.07
C GLY A 346 -18.55 -2.90 4.85
N LYS A 347 -19.66 -2.31 4.46
CA LYS A 347 -20.32 -2.62 3.20
C LYS A 347 -19.55 -1.91 2.09
N LEU A 348 -19.18 -2.63 1.06
CA LEU A 348 -18.64 -2.00 -0.16
C LEU A 348 -19.70 -1.04 -0.68
N LEU A 349 -19.43 0.23 -0.55
CA LEU A 349 -20.30 1.27 -1.08
C LEU A 349 -20.15 1.34 -2.59
N ARG A 350 -18.90 1.12 -3.09
CA ARG A 350 -18.59 1.34 -4.47
C ARG A 350 -17.22 0.78 -4.87
N GLN A 351 -17.19 0.15 -6.03
CA GLN A 351 -15.95 -0.11 -6.77
C GLN A 351 -16.02 0.73 -8.04
N GLU A 352 -15.09 1.66 -8.20
CA GLU A 352 -15.03 2.58 -9.33
C GLU A 352 -13.64 2.62 -9.91
N SER A 353 -13.56 3.05 -11.16
CA SER A 353 -12.27 3.53 -11.65
C SER A 353 -11.80 4.65 -10.72
N ILE A 354 -10.51 4.76 -10.49
CA ILE A 354 -9.95 5.85 -9.66
C ILE A 354 -10.40 7.22 -10.19
N THR A 355 -10.62 7.33 -11.49
CA THR A 355 -11.09 8.55 -12.14
C THR A 355 -12.54 8.91 -11.74
N ASP A 356 -13.46 7.94 -11.74
CA ASP A 356 -14.85 8.18 -11.34
C ASP A 356 -14.96 8.47 -9.85
N TYR A 357 -14.23 7.73 -9.02
CA TYR A 357 -14.12 7.98 -7.58
C TYR A 357 -13.61 9.42 -7.31
N THR A 358 -12.56 9.84 -8.00
CA THR A 358 -11.98 11.18 -7.89
C THR A 358 -12.99 12.26 -8.31
N LYS A 359 -13.64 12.05 -9.44
CA LYS A 359 -14.69 12.95 -9.97
C LYS A 359 -15.80 13.21 -8.96
N GLU A 360 -16.27 12.16 -8.29
CA GLU A 360 -17.36 12.28 -7.32
C GLU A 360 -16.91 12.93 -6.02
N ASN A 361 -15.73 12.57 -5.50
CA ASN A 361 -15.19 13.20 -4.32
C ASN A 361 -14.95 14.70 -4.52
N ILE A 362 -14.41 15.09 -5.68
CA ILE A 362 -14.21 16.50 -6.01
C ILE A 362 -15.56 17.21 -6.18
N ARG A 363 -16.55 16.61 -6.86
CA ARG A 363 -17.89 17.20 -7.00
C ARG A 363 -18.68 17.23 -5.70
N GLY A 364 -18.44 16.28 -4.80
CA GLY A 364 -19.01 16.29 -3.45
C GLY A 364 -18.49 17.43 -2.60
N GLU A 365 -17.20 17.77 -2.72
CA GLU A 365 -16.58 18.89 -2.02
C GLU A 365 -16.88 20.23 -2.69
N TYR A 366 -16.82 20.26 -4.02
CA TYR A 366 -17.01 21.46 -4.84
C TYR A 366 -18.21 21.29 -5.78
N ALA A 367 -19.35 21.82 -5.39
CA ALA A 367 -20.62 21.63 -6.10
C ALA A 367 -20.60 22.12 -7.58
N SER A 368 -19.66 23.01 -7.93
CA SER A 368 -19.50 23.52 -9.30
C SER A 368 -18.04 23.91 -9.57
N LEU A 369 -17.70 24.02 -10.86
CA LEU A 369 -16.39 24.53 -11.29
C LEU A 369 -16.10 25.92 -10.68
N ASP A 370 -17.08 26.84 -10.68
CA ASP A 370 -16.91 28.18 -10.11
C ASP A 370 -16.66 28.14 -8.60
N ASN A 371 -17.24 27.16 -7.90
CA ASN A 371 -16.97 26.96 -6.48
C ASN A 371 -15.53 26.49 -6.28
N PHE A 372 -15.09 25.50 -7.07
CA PHE A 372 -13.70 25.02 -7.03
C PHE A 372 -12.69 26.13 -7.34
N ILE A 373 -12.89 26.90 -8.43
CA ILE A 373 -12.01 28.01 -8.80
C ILE A 373 -11.92 29.04 -7.69
N ARG A 374 -13.04 29.38 -7.04
CA ARG A 374 -13.05 30.32 -5.89
C ARG A 374 -12.31 29.79 -4.69
N GLN A 375 -12.46 28.52 -4.36
CA GLN A 375 -11.73 27.90 -3.25
C GLN A 375 -10.24 27.78 -3.56
N TRP A 376 -9.87 27.31 -4.75
CA TRP A 376 -8.49 27.28 -5.22
C TRP A 376 -7.81 28.66 -5.11
N SER A 377 -8.50 29.71 -5.55
CA SER A 377 -7.96 31.07 -5.51
C SER A 377 -7.88 31.67 -4.11
N LYS A 378 -8.70 31.20 -3.16
CA LYS A 378 -8.72 31.68 -1.78
C LYS A 378 -7.73 30.95 -0.86
N GLU A 379 -7.44 29.69 -1.16
CA GLU A 379 -6.55 28.89 -0.32
C GLU A 379 -5.15 29.49 -0.33
N GLU A 380 -4.59 29.71 0.88
CA GLU A 380 -3.27 30.32 1.03
C GLU A 380 -2.15 29.38 0.57
N LYS A 381 -2.36 28.08 0.71
CA LYS A 381 -1.45 27.02 0.24
C LYS A 381 -2.25 25.98 -0.54
N LYS A 382 -1.98 25.87 -1.82
CA LYS A 382 -2.63 24.88 -2.71
C LYS A 382 -2.32 23.44 -2.27
N GLU A 383 -1.21 23.25 -1.57
CA GLU A 383 -0.81 21.99 -0.94
C GLU A 383 -1.91 21.39 -0.05
N LYS A 384 -2.71 22.23 0.65
CA LYS A 384 -3.83 21.75 1.49
C LYS A 384 -4.94 21.07 0.68
N ILE A 385 -5.22 21.54 -0.53
CA ILE A 385 -6.22 20.89 -1.41
C ILE A 385 -5.68 19.53 -1.85
N ARG A 386 -4.39 19.47 -2.19
CA ARG A 386 -3.72 18.21 -2.52
C ARG A 386 -3.73 17.24 -1.34
N GLU A 387 -3.38 17.70 -0.14
CA GLU A 387 -3.40 16.89 1.10
C GLU A 387 -4.80 16.35 1.38
N MET A 388 -5.84 17.19 1.30
CA MET A 388 -7.22 16.76 1.49
C MET A 388 -7.65 15.68 0.48
N LEU A 389 -7.26 15.81 -0.79
CA LEU A 389 -7.53 14.80 -1.80
C LEU A 389 -6.77 13.50 -1.50
N LEU A 390 -5.52 13.64 -1.04
CA LEU A 390 -4.68 12.52 -0.69
C LEU A 390 -5.22 11.74 0.52
N GLU A 391 -5.71 12.44 1.56
CA GLU A 391 -6.40 11.82 2.71
C GLU A 391 -7.62 11.00 2.28
N ARG A 392 -8.24 11.37 1.18
CA ARG A 392 -9.34 10.62 0.56
C ARG A 392 -8.85 9.50 -0.38
N GLY A 393 -7.53 9.27 -0.47
CA GLY A 393 -6.93 8.26 -1.34
C GLY A 393 -6.84 8.67 -2.80
N ILE A 394 -6.94 9.98 -3.10
CA ILE A 394 -6.80 10.54 -4.44
C ILE A 394 -5.41 11.10 -4.61
N ASP A 395 -4.56 10.39 -5.33
CA ASP A 395 -3.20 10.81 -5.67
C ASP A 395 -3.17 11.41 -7.08
N LEU A 396 -3.10 12.75 -7.15
CA LEU A 396 -3.11 13.46 -8.42
C LEU A 396 -1.88 13.15 -9.28
N GLU A 397 -0.67 13.01 -8.67
CA GLU A 397 0.55 12.72 -9.41
C GLU A 397 0.50 11.32 -10.05
N LEU A 398 0.00 10.35 -9.28
CA LEU A 398 -0.20 9.01 -9.75
C LEU A 398 -1.18 8.97 -10.92
N MET A 399 -2.33 9.61 -10.76
CA MET A 399 -3.37 9.66 -11.79
C MET A 399 -2.93 10.38 -13.07
N LYS A 400 -2.20 11.49 -12.94
CA LYS A 400 -1.63 12.22 -14.09
C LYS A 400 -0.65 11.35 -14.87
N THR A 401 0.19 10.60 -14.15
CA THR A 401 1.15 9.70 -14.78
C THR A 401 0.46 8.56 -15.51
N ASP A 402 -0.58 7.97 -14.90
CA ASP A 402 -1.35 6.88 -15.51
C ASP A 402 -2.12 7.31 -16.79
N GLN A 403 -2.40 8.61 -16.93
CA GLN A 403 -3.11 9.18 -18.06
C GLN A 403 -2.19 9.92 -19.05
N ASP A 404 -0.86 9.76 -18.96
CA ASP A 404 0.13 10.48 -19.75
C ASP A 404 0.04 12.02 -19.64
N MET A 405 -0.41 12.51 -18.48
CA MET A 405 -0.65 13.92 -18.19
C MET A 405 0.31 14.48 -17.12
N ALA A 406 1.50 13.90 -16.94
CA ALA A 406 2.44 14.28 -15.90
C ALA A 406 2.90 15.75 -15.93
N ASP A 407 2.81 16.41 -17.09
CA ASP A 407 3.14 17.82 -17.30
C ASP A 407 1.93 18.77 -17.14
N VAL A 408 0.71 18.21 -16.94
CA VAL A 408 -0.51 18.97 -16.66
C VAL A 408 -0.43 19.54 -15.23
N ASP A 409 -0.93 20.76 -15.05
CA ASP A 409 -1.07 21.37 -13.73
C ASP A 409 -2.16 20.65 -12.91
N ASP A 410 -1.99 20.55 -11.60
CA ASP A 410 -2.96 19.88 -10.72
C ASP A 410 -4.34 20.52 -10.77
N PHE A 411 -4.38 21.86 -10.87
CA PHE A 411 -5.64 22.59 -11.07
C PHE A 411 -6.36 22.13 -12.33
N ASP A 412 -5.64 22.04 -13.44
CA ASP A 412 -6.20 21.64 -14.73
C ASP A 412 -6.62 20.18 -14.74
N PHE A 413 -5.82 19.33 -14.10
CA PHE A 413 -6.15 17.93 -13.96
C PHE A 413 -7.44 17.72 -13.14
N ILE A 414 -7.59 18.43 -12.02
CA ILE A 414 -8.82 18.43 -11.24
C ILE A 414 -10.01 18.94 -12.07
N CYS A 415 -9.83 20.05 -12.79
CA CYS A 415 -10.87 20.60 -13.68
C CYS A 415 -11.24 19.63 -14.80
N HIS A 416 -10.25 18.91 -15.34
CA HIS A 416 -10.47 17.90 -16.37
C HIS A 416 -11.28 16.72 -15.83
N VAL A 417 -10.83 16.10 -14.77
CA VAL A 417 -11.46 14.90 -14.19
C VAL A 417 -12.87 15.21 -13.66
N ALA A 418 -13.03 16.29 -12.89
CA ALA A 418 -14.30 16.58 -12.23
C ALA A 418 -15.31 17.32 -13.12
N PHE A 419 -14.85 18.22 -13.99
CA PHE A 419 -15.72 19.15 -14.71
C PHE A 419 -15.59 19.07 -16.25
N ASN A 420 -14.85 18.06 -16.76
CA ASN A 420 -14.65 17.81 -18.19
C ASN A 420 -14.06 19.03 -18.94
N LYS A 421 -13.17 19.79 -18.30
CA LYS A 421 -12.47 20.90 -18.95
C LYS A 421 -11.23 20.40 -19.68
N ARG A 422 -10.84 21.13 -20.74
CA ARG A 422 -9.56 20.85 -21.42
C ARG A 422 -8.41 21.10 -20.45
N PRO A 423 -7.54 20.12 -20.20
CA PRO A 423 -6.39 20.31 -19.32
C PRO A 423 -5.31 21.14 -20.03
N LEU A 424 -4.68 22.05 -19.28
CA LEU A 424 -3.51 22.81 -19.75
C LEU A 424 -2.26 22.30 -19.04
N THR A 425 -1.18 22.19 -19.79
CA THR A 425 0.13 21.90 -19.22
C THR A 425 0.66 23.11 -18.45
N ARG A 426 1.54 22.86 -17.48
CA ARG A 426 2.24 23.94 -16.77
C ARG A 426 2.93 24.92 -17.71
N LYS A 427 3.49 24.40 -18.82
CA LYS A 427 4.13 25.21 -19.86
C LYS A 427 3.13 26.11 -20.61
N GLU A 428 1.94 25.60 -20.94
CA GLU A 428 0.88 26.39 -21.58
C GLU A 428 0.43 27.54 -20.67
N ARG A 429 0.17 27.24 -19.38
CA ARG A 429 -0.18 28.26 -18.37
C ARG A 429 0.88 29.34 -18.23
N ALA A 430 2.14 28.94 -18.08
CA ALA A 430 3.25 29.89 -18.00
C ALA A 430 3.37 30.78 -19.26
N ASN A 431 3.19 30.20 -20.44
CA ASN A 431 3.19 30.96 -21.69
C ASN A 431 2.02 31.96 -21.77
N ASN A 432 0.86 31.58 -21.22
CA ASN A 432 -0.28 32.49 -21.14
C ASN A 432 0.00 33.70 -20.23
N VAL A 433 0.69 33.49 -19.09
CA VAL A 433 1.14 34.61 -18.23
C VAL A 433 2.10 35.54 -18.99
N LYS A 434 3.06 34.98 -19.72
CA LYS A 434 4.01 35.76 -20.54
C LYS A 434 3.30 36.59 -21.61
N LYS A 435 2.28 36.04 -22.29
CA LYS A 435 1.47 36.71 -23.33
C LYS A 435 0.63 37.85 -22.79
N ARG A 436 0.16 37.78 -21.55
CA ARG A 436 -0.72 38.80 -20.91
C ARG A 436 0.01 40.01 -20.36
N ASP A 437 1.30 40.15 -20.65
CA ASP A 437 2.14 41.26 -20.22
C ASP A 437 2.16 41.51 -18.68
N PHE A 438 2.03 40.41 -17.92
CA PHE A 438 2.03 40.44 -16.47
C PHE A 438 3.27 41.15 -15.90
N PHE A 439 4.41 40.95 -16.55
CA PHE A 439 5.71 41.42 -16.07
C PHE A 439 5.94 42.92 -16.31
N SER A 440 5.12 43.62 -17.08
CA SER A 440 5.25 45.08 -17.30
C SER A 440 5.12 45.90 -16.04
N LYS A 441 4.43 45.34 -15.02
CA LYS A 441 4.26 45.95 -13.69
C LYS A 441 5.55 45.98 -12.86
N TYR A 442 6.53 45.19 -13.22
CA TYR A 442 7.77 44.98 -12.48
C TYR A 442 8.97 45.35 -13.33
N SER A 443 10.04 45.86 -12.70
CA SER A 443 11.28 46.27 -13.37
C SER A 443 12.53 45.69 -12.67
N GLY A 444 13.63 45.64 -13.39
CA GLY A 444 14.91 45.20 -12.87
C GLY A 444 14.87 43.78 -12.23
N VAL A 445 15.52 43.63 -11.09
CA VAL A 445 15.65 42.33 -10.38
C VAL A 445 14.32 41.76 -9.94
N ALA A 446 13.33 42.61 -9.58
CA ALA A 446 12.00 42.13 -9.17
C ALA A 446 11.31 41.36 -10.34
N ARG A 447 11.40 41.87 -11.56
CA ARG A 447 10.89 41.20 -12.74
C ARG A 447 11.62 39.87 -12.98
N GLU A 448 12.95 39.89 -12.93
CA GLU A 448 13.78 38.71 -13.14
C GLU A 448 13.45 37.60 -12.11
N VAL A 449 13.23 37.93 -10.84
CA VAL A 449 12.81 36.98 -9.81
C VAL A 449 11.48 36.33 -10.16
N LEU A 450 10.48 37.10 -10.62
CA LEU A 450 9.16 36.55 -10.99
C LEU A 450 9.24 35.70 -12.26
N GLU A 451 10.08 36.04 -13.23
CA GLU A 451 10.32 35.24 -14.43
C GLU A 451 10.95 33.89 -14.06
N VAL A 452 11.94 33.90 -13.15
CA VAL A 452 12.57 32.68 -12.61
C VAL A 452 11.56 31.84 -11.81
N LEU A 453 10.67 32.45 -11.04
CA LEU A 453 9.60 31.74 -10.34
C LEU A 453 8.64 31.05 -11.32
N LEU A 454 8.28 31.74 -12.41
CA LEU A 454 7.43 31.18 -13.45
C LEU A 454 8.10 30.01 -14.18
N ASP A 455 9.41 30.09 -14.42
CA ASP A 455 10.19 29.01 -15.02
C ASP A 455 10.31 27.81 -14.03
N LYS A 456 10.41 28.08 -12.73
CA LYS A 456 10.32 27.01 -11.69
C LYS A 456 8.94 26.35 -11.71
N TYR A 457 7.87 27.13 -11.75
CA TYR A 457 6.51 26.61 -11.88
C TYR A 457 6.35 25.64 -13.07
N MET A 458 6.92 25.96 -14.24
CA MET A 458 6.86 25.07 -15.41
C MET A 458 7.45 23.67 -15.14
N ASN A 459 8.47 23.61 -14.30
CA ASN A 459 9.20 22.36 -14.04
C ASN A 459 8.67 21.59 -12.82
N THR A 460 8.26 22.30 -11.75
CA THR A 460 7.98 21.70 -10.44
C THR A 460 6.56 21.93 -9.93
N GLY A 461 5.76 22.76 -10.62
CA GLY A 461 4.39 23.08 -10.24
C GLY A 461 4.29 24.20 -9.19
N ILE A 462 3.05 24.45 -8.73
CA ILE A 462 2.70 25.61 -7.89
C ILE A 462 3.27 25.52 -6.47
N TYR A 463 3.31 24.34 -5.89
CA TYR A 463 3.67 24.15 -4.48
C TYR A 463 5.09 24.61 -4.12
N GLU A 464 6.02 24.53 -5.07
CA GLU A 464 7.41 24.96 -4.84
C GLU A 464 7.55 26.48 -4.86
N ILE A 465 6.77 27.20 -5.67
CA ILE A 465 6.86 28.66 -5.74
C ILE A 465 6.16 29.36 -4.56
N GLU A 466 5.24 28.67 -3.90
CA GLU A 466 4.59 29.15 -2.66
C GLU A 466 5.56 29.14 -1.44
N LYS A 467 6.64 28.36 -1.51
CA LYS A 467 7.63 28.23 -0.43
C LYS A 467 8.63 29.37 -0.46
N THR A 468 8.70 30.19 0.57
CA THR A 468 9.69 31.29 0.66
C THR A 468 11.15 30.77 0.67
N GLU A 469 11.35 29.52 1.07
CA GLU A 469 12.63 28.81 1.07
C GLU A 469 13.26 28.69 -0.32
N ILE A 470 12.47 28.75 -1.38
CA ILE A 470 12.95 28.72 -2.77
C ILE A 470 13.99 29.82 -3.05
N LEU A 471 13.88 30.98 -2.37
CA LEU A 471 14.85 32.06 -2.50
C LEU A 471 16.26 31.72 -1.98
N LYS A 472 16.40 30.59 -1.26
CA LYS A 472 17.69 30.07 -0.78
C LYS A 472 18.36 29.11 -1.77
N LEU A 473 17.73 28.84 -2.91
CA LEU A 473 18.18 27.89 -3.91
C LEU A 473 18.65 28.62 -5.18
N ASP A 474 19.51 27.98 -5.98
CA ASP A 474 19.83 28.45 -7.33
C ASP A 474 18.59 28.34 -8.25
N PRO A 475 18.35 29.31 -9.12
CA PRO A 475 19.22 30.46 -9.48
C PRO A 475 19.01 31.73 -8.64
N PHE A 476 18.10 31.76 -7.65
CA PHE A 476 17.78 32.96 -6.87
C PHE A 476 18.98 33.50 -6.07
N LEU A 477 19.86 32.63 -5.58
CA LEU A 477 21.07 33.04 -4.86
C LEU A 477 21.96 33.94 -5.69
N LYS A 478 21.94 33.79 -7.02
CA LYS A 478 22.70 34.66 -7.96
C LYS A 478 22.12 36.08 -8.03
N LEU A 479 20.81 36.23 -7.76
CA LEU A 479 20.11 37.51 -7.74
C LEU A 479 20.25 38.24 -6.38
N GLY A 480 20.61 37.47 -5.33
CA GLY A 480 20.91 38.02 -4.02
C GLY A 480 20.45 37.15 -2.85
N LYS A 481 20.77 37.57 -1.63
CA LYS A 481 20.25 36.91 -0.45
C LYS A 481 18.74 37.13 -0.33
N PRO A 482 17.96 36.23 0.30
CA PRO A 482 16.50 36.33 0.37
C PRO A 482 15.98 37.70 0.88
N ALA A 483 16.61 38.28 1.89
CA ALA A 483 16.23 39.61 2.40
C ALA A 483 16.44 40.71 1.38
N LYS A 484 17.51 40.64 0.55
CA LYS A 484 17.77 41.61 -0.51
C LYS A 484 16.76 41.45 -1.65
N ILE A 485 16.44 40.22 -2.03
CA ILE A 485 15.40 39.91 -3.04
C ILE A 485 14.05 40.47 -2.58
N ALA A 486 13.62 40.20 -1.34
CA ALA A 486 12.39 40.78 -0.78
C ALA A 486 12.41 42.32 -0.80
N GLY A 487 13.57 42.94 -0.60
CA GLY A 487 13.73 44.41 -0.66
C GLY A 487 13.34 45.01 -2.00
N TYR A 488 13.53 44.30 -3.13
CA TYR A 488 13.12 44.77 -4.47
C TYR A 488 11.59 44.82 -4.66
N PHE A 489 10.82 44.19 -3.75
CA PHE A 489 9.37 44.18 -3.71
C PHE A 489 8.81 45.10 -2.61
N GLY A 490 9.64 45.88 -1.93
CA GLY A 490 9.22 46.71 -0.78
C GLY A 490 9.15 45.94 0.56
N GLY A 491 9.84 44.81 0.66
CA GLY A 491 9.91 43.96 1.85
C GLY A 491 9.24 42.61 1.67
N LYS A 492 9.21 41.84 2.75
CA LYS A 492 8.67 40.47 2.75
C LYS A 492 7.20 40.42 2.30
N ASP A 493 6.38 41.33 2.79
CA ASP A 493 4.93 41.37 2.46
C ASP A 493 4.71 41.75 1.00
N GLY A 494 5.55 42.65 0.46
CA GLY A 494 5.52 43.01 -0.96
C GLY A 494 5.90 41.84 -1.87
N TYR A 495 6.90 41.04 -1.48
CA TYR A 495 7.25 39.81 -2.17
C TYR A 495 6.12 38.79 -2.17
N ILE A 496 5.55 38.50 -0.99
CA ILE A 496 4.40 37.56 -0.86
C ILE A 496 3.24 38.03 -1.72
N LYS A 497 2.93 39.34 -1.73
CA LYS A 497 1.89 39.91 -2.58
C LYS A 497 2.19 39.69 -4.09
N ALA A 498 3.43 39.89 -4.51
CA ALA A 498 3.83 39.68 -5.91
C ALA A 498 3.72 38.20 -6.33
N VAL A 499 4.09 37.27 -5.44
CA VAL A 499 3.90 35.84 -5.69
C VAL A 499 2.41 35.51 -5.81
N LYS A 500 1.55 35.99 -4.92
CA LYS A 500 0.07 35.79 -5.02
C LYS A 500 -0.51 36.41 -6.28
N GLU A 501 0.01 37.54 -6.76
CA GLU A 501 -0.39 38.10 -8.06
C GLU A 501 0.06 37.23 -9.24
N LEU A 502 1.25 36.61 -9.17
CA LEU A 502 1.73 35.65 -10.15
C LEU A 502 0.86 34.39 -10.18
N GLU A 503 0.56 33.80 -9.01
CA GLU A 503 -0.35 32.67 -8.87
C GLU A 503 -1.71 32.96 -9.48
N LYS A 504 -2.29 34.12 -9.16
CA LYS A 504 -3.55 34.56 -9.72
C LYS A 504 -3.47 34.68 -11.24
N ALA A 505 -2.38 35.21 -11.79
CA ALA A 505 -2.16 35.31 -13.22
C ALA A 505 -2.04 33.93 -13.91
N ILE A 506 -1.45 32.94 -13.22
CA ILE A 506 -1.34 31.54 -13.70
C ILE A 506 -2.73 30.93 -13.87
N TYR A 507 -3.64 31.13 -12.89
CA TYR A 507 -4.97 30.49 -12.86
C TYR A 507 -6.14 31.37 -13.35
N THR A 508 -5.85 32.57 -13.83
CA THR A 508 -6.88 33.38 -14.47
C THR A 508 -7.09 32.84 -15.88
N ASP A 509 -8.23 32.18 -16.13
CA ASP A 509 -8.71 31.94 -17.47
C ASP A 509 -9.48 33.17 -17.95
N GLU A 510 -9.12 33.70 -19.10
CA GLU A 510 -10.10 34.45 -19.87
C GLU A 510 -11.13 33.43 -20.34
N ALA A 511 -12.37 33.60 -19.91
CA ALA A 511 -13.48 32.78 -20.35
C ALA A 511 -13.47 32.71 -21.89
N VAL A 512 -13.32 31.51 -22.43
CA VAL A 512 -13.77 31.17 -23.78
C VAL A 512 -15.15 30.59 -23.67
#